data_cea20b4880cc7ce92a1b8cfbf781ee4c
#
_entry.id   cea20b4880cc7ce92a1b8cfbf781ee4c
#
_cell.length_a   1.000
_cell.length_b   1.000
_cell.length_c   1.000
_cell.angle_alpha   90.00
_cell.angle_beta   90.00
_cell.angle_gamma   90.00
#
_symmetry.space_group_name_H-M   'P 1'
#
loop_
_entity.id
_entity.type
_entity.pdbx_description
1 polymer ?
#
loop_
_entity_poly.entity_id
_entity_poly.type
_entity_poly.pdbx_seq_one_letter_code
_entity_poly.pdbx_strand_id
1 'polypeptide(L)'
;MGDPNAEEAMLLIHGFGANTNHWRFNQPVLAELLPTYAIDLLGFGRSDQPRARLKDESVSADAVHYGFDLWGQQVADFCRQVIDRPVRLVGNSIGGVVALRAAQLLGERCRAWC
;
A
#
# COMPACT_ATOMS: atom_id res chain seq x y z
N MET A 1 5.86 7.40 10.77
CA MET A 1 6.87 7.17 11.83
C MET A 1 8.25 7.48 11.25
N GLY A 2 9.08 8.21 11.96
CA GLY A 2 10.42 8.59 11.51
C GLY A 2 10.52 10.07 11.14
N ASP A 3 11.66 10.45 10.54
CA ASP A 3 12.00 11.86 10.23
C ASP A 3 11.13 12.40 9.10
N PRO A 4 10.28 13.42 9.34
CA PRO A 4 9.42 13.97 8.29
C PRO A 4 10.18 14.76 7.21
N ASN A 5 11.46 15.07 7.44
CA ASN A 5 12.29 15.86 6.51
C ASN A 5 13.20 15.00 5.64
N ALA A 6 13.16 13.68 5.75
CA ALA A 6 13.96 12.80 4.92
C ALA A 6 13.53 12.87 3.45
N GLU A 7 14.48 12.69 2.54
CA GLU A 7 14.25 12.78 1.10
C GLU A 7 13.43 11.60 0.57
N GLU A 8 13.52 10.43 1.20
CA GLU A 8 12.81 9.23 0.82
C GLU A 8 11.98 8.73 2.01
N ALA A 9 11.00 7.89 1.70
CA ALA A 9 10.19 7.22 2.71
C ALA A 9 10.01 5.74 2.35
N MET A 10 9.51 4.96 3.30
CA MET A 10 9.23 3.54 3.12
C MET A 10 7.76 3.29 3.37
N LEU A 11 7.14 2.43 2.56
CA LEU A 11 5.76 2.01 2.74
C LEU A 11 5.71 0.48 2.84
N LEU A 12 5.10 -0.01 3.90
CA LEU A 12 4.96 -1.42 4.18
C LEU A 12 3.55 -1.89 3.78
N ILE A 13 3.47 -2.96 2.98
CA ILE A 13 2.22 -3.47 2.42
C ILE A 13 2.03 -4.91 2.89
N HIS A 14 0.96 -5.15 3.65
CA HIS A 14 0.66 -6.45 4.24
C HIS A 14 0.20 -7.48 3.21
N GLY A 15 0.20 -8.77 3.60
CA GLY A 15 -0.32 -9.86 2.80
C GLY A 15 -1.84 -10.06 2.98
N PHE A 16 -2.37 -11.04 2.26
CA PHE A 16 -3.79 -11.38 2.31
C PHE A 16 -4.22 -11.76 3.72
N GLY A 17 -5.34 -11.22 4.15
CA GLY A 17 -5.87 -11.49 5.48
C GLY A 17 -5.15 -10.80 6.62
N ALA A 18 -4.09 -10.05 6.33
CA ALA A 18 -3.34 -9.30 7.32
C ALA A 18 -3.79 -7.82 7.35
N ASN A 19 -3.03 -6.99 8.03
CA ASN A 19 -3.25 -5.54 8.13
C ASN A 19 -1.96 -4.87 8.61
N THR A 20 -1.99 -3.57 8.87
CA THR A 20 -0.81 -2.84 9.32
C THR A 20 -0.19 -3.39 10.59
N ASN A 21 -0.98 -4.06 11.43
CA ASN A 21 -0.49 -4.66 12.67
C ASN A 21 0.55 -5.77 12.43
N HIS A 22 0.58 -6.33 11.21
CA HIS A 22 1.63 -7.27 10.80
C HIS A 22 3.03 -6.67 10.95
N TRP A 23 3.14 -5.36 10.77
CA TRP A 23 4.42 -4.65 10.78
C TRP A 23 4.78 -4.03 12.12
N ARG A 24 4.04 -4.32 13.19
CA ARG A 24 4.18 -3.65 14.50
C ARG A 24 5.59 -3.72 15.11
N PHE A 25 6.33 -4.78 14.81
CA PHE A 25 7.72 -4.92 15.29
C PHE A 25 8.75 -4.38 14.30
N ASN A 26 8.41 -4.33 13.03
CA ASN A 26 9.32 -3.92 11.97
C ASN A 26 9.33 -2.41 11.76
N GLN A 27 8.17 -1.78 11.84
CA GLN A 27 8.02 -0.36 11.53
C GLN A 27 8.89 0.54 12.43
N PRO A 28 8.93 0.36 13.75
CA PRO A 28 9.77 1.21 14.60
C PRO A 28 11.26 1.10 14.27
N VAL A 29 11.74 -0.10 13.93
CA VAL A 29 13.15 -0.34 13.59
C VAL A 29 13.47 0.32 12.24
N LEU A 30 12.60 0.13 11.25
CA LEU A 30 12.81 0.70 9.91
C LEU A 30 12.71 2.22 9.94
N ALA A 31 11.88 2.77 10.83
CA ALA A 31 11.71 4.22 10.97
C ALA A 31 12.97 4.93 11.46
N GLU A 32 13.91 4.20 12.03
CA GLU A 32 15.23 4.74 12.38
C GLU A 32 16.06 5.05 11.13
N LEU A 33 15.78 4.39 10.03
CA LEU A 33 16.50 4.56 8.76
C LEU A 33 15.80 5.54 7.83
N LEU A 34 14.50 5.38 7.65
CA LEU A 34 13.65 6.21 6.79
C LEU A 34 12.28 6.38 7.44
N PRO A 35 11.58 7.49 7.17
CA PRO A 35 10.17 7.59 7.57
C PRO A 35 9.43 6.39 6.99
N THR A 36 8.72 5.67 7.85
CA THR A 36 8.11 4.41 7.49
C THR A 36 6.60 4.47 7.74
N TYR A 37 5.85 4.21 6.70
CA TYR A 37 4.39 4.16 6.70
C TYR A 37 3.96 2.71 6.56
N ALA A 38 2.77 2.40 7.02
CA ALA A 38 2.12 1.12 6.78
C ALA A 38 0.67 1.41 6.38
N ILE A 39 0.14 0.64 5.41
CA ILE A 39 -1.19 0.86 4.86
C ILE A 39 -2.04 -0.39 5.03
N ASP A 40 -3.32 -0.20 5.39
CA ASP A 40 -4.32 -1.26 5.29
C ASP A 40 -4.94 -1.20 3.89
N LEU A 41 -4.77 -2.26 3.12
CA LEU A 41 -5.38 -2.35 1.79
C LEU A 41 -6.90 -2.36 1.90
N LEU A 42 -7.59 -1.83 0.88
CA LEU A 42 -9.05 -1.84 0.83
C LEU A 42 -9.56 -3.26 1.07
N GLY A 43 -10.56 -3.40 1.94
CA GLY A 43 -11.10 -4.68 2.36
C GLY A 43 -10.43 -5.28 3.58
N PHE A 44 -9.35 -4.68 4.10
CA PHE A 44 -8.58 -5.20 5.23
C PHE A 44 -8.40 -4.14 6.31
N GLY A 45 -8.21 -4.61 7.54
CA GLY A 45 -7.87 -3.77 8.67
C GLY A 45 -8.85 -2.62 8.88
N ARG A 46 -8.31 -1.41 9.01
CA ARG A 46 -9.08 -0.19 9.25
C ARG A 46 -9.50 0.54 7.97
N SER A 47 -9.08 0.08 6.81
CA SER A 47 -9.50 0.65 5.55
C SER A 47 -10.97 0.31 5.28
N ASP A 48 -11.61 1.09 4.40
CA ASP A 48 -12.97 0.82 3.97
C ASP A 48 -13.08 -0.59 3.39
N GLN A 49 -14.21 -1.22 3.63
CA GLN A 49 -14.49 -2.57 3.15
C GLN A 49 -15.69 -2.54 2.20
N PRO A 50 -15.55 -1.88 1.01
CA PRO A 50 -16.65 -1.84 0.07
C PRO A 50 -17.05 -3.24 -0.39
N ARG A 51 -18.31 -3.38 -0.76
CA ARG A 51 -18.85 -4.66 -1.24
C ARG A 51 -18.13 -5.06 -2.55
N ALA A 52 -17.74 -6.32 -2.65
CA ALA A 52 -17.17 -6.84 -3.88
C ALA A 52 -18.22 -6.85 -5.00
N ARG A 53 -17.80 -6.41 -6.21
CA ARG A 53 -18.65 -6.46 -7.38
C ARG A 53 -18.79 -7.92 -7.85
N LEU A 54 -20.03 -8.36 -8.06
CA LEU A 54 -20.31 -9.68 -8.60
C LEU A 54 -19.92 -9.76 -10.07
N LYS A 55 -19.65 -10.96 -10.56
CA LYS A 55 -19.09 -11.21 -11.89
C LYS A 55 -19.89 -10.53 -13.01
N ASP A 56 -21.23 -10.60 -12.95
CA ASP A 56 -22.12 -10.05 -13.97
C ASP A 56 -22.75 -8.71 -13.57
N GLU A 57 -22.29 -8.13 -12.49
CA GLU A 57 -22.80 -6.87 -11.98
C GLU A 57 -22.17 -5.69 -12.73
N SER A 58 -22.97 -4.70 -13.08
CA SER A 58 -22.46 -3.48 -13.67
C SER A 58 -21.68 -2.65 -12.64
N VAL A 59 -20.84 -1.75 -13.12
CA VAL A 59 -20.06 -0.87 -12.26
C VAL A 59 -21.00 -0.02 -11.40
N SER A 60 -20.79 -0.03 -10.07
CA SER A 60 -21.55 0.80 -9.15
C SER A 60 -20.62 1.44 -8.13
N ALA A 61 -21.09 2.53 -7.49
CA ALA A 61 -20.29 3.31 -6.57
C ALA A 61 -20.03 2.60 -5.24
N ASP A 62 -20.88 1.62 -4.86
CA ASP A 62 -20.80 0.92 -3.59
C ASP A 62 -20.12 -0.45 -3.68
N ALA A 63 -19.71 -0.86 -4.88
CA ALA A 63 -19.07 -2.15 -5.10
C ALA A 63 -17.80 -1.99 -5.91
N VAL A 64 -16.77 -2.76 -5.55
CA VAL A 64 -15.46 -2.68 -6.19
C VAL A 64 -15.01 -4.08 -6.63
N HIS A 65 -14.15 -4.11 -7.63
CA HIS A 65 -13.47 -5.33 -8.03
C HIS A 65 -12.15 -5.43 -7.28
N TYR A 66 -12.09 -6.25 -6.24
CA TYR A 66 -10.85 -6.45 -5.49
C TYR A 66 -9.81 -7.13 -6.38
N GLY A 67 -8.61 -6.63 -6.33
CA GLY A 67 -7.52 -7.19 -7.13
C GLY A 67 -6.29 -6.29 -7.08
N PHE A 68 -5.25 -6.73 -7.80
CA PHE A 68 -3.97 -6.01 -7.79
C PHE A 68 -4.06 -4.62 -8.41
N ASP A 69 -4.95 -4.42 -9.38
CA ASP A 69 -5.14 -3.09 -9.97
C ASP A 69 -5.74 -2.12 -8.96
N LEU A 70 -6.75 -2.55 -8.22
CA LEU A 70 -7.38 -1.71 -7.19
C LEU A 70 -6.38 -1.38 -6.07
N TRP A 71 -5.72 -2.39 -5.53
CA TRP A 71 -4.78 -2.20 -4.43
C TRP A 71 -3.53 -1.44 -4.89
N GLY A 72 -3.03 -1.72 -6.09
CA GLY A 72 -1.91 -0.98 -6.66
C GLY A 72 -2.23 0.49 -6.82
N GLN A 73 -3.44 0.80 -7.30
CA GLN A 73 -3.89 2.19 -7.44
C GLN A 73 -4.03 2.86 -6.08
N GLN A 74 -4.57 2.16 -5.08
CA GLN A 74 -4.66 2.68 -3.72
C GLN A 74 -3.29 3.06 -3.18
N VAL A 75 -2.32 2.17 -3.33
CA VAL A 75 -0.95 2.40 -2.86
C VAL A 75 -0.32 3.57 -3.60
N ALA A 76 -0.47 3.62 -4.92
CA ALA A 76 0.09 4.71 -5.73
C ALA A 76 -0.51 6.06 -5.32
N ASP A 77 -1.82 6.13 -5.11
CA ASP A 77 -2.50 7.34 -4.69
C ASP A 77 -2.05 7.78 -3.29
N PHE A 78 -1.91 6.83 -2.38
CA PHE A 78 -1.38 7.12 -1.04
C PHE A 78 0.03 7.71 -1.11
N CYS A 79 0.88 7.15 -1.95
CA CYS A 79 2.24 7.65 -2.12
C CYS A 79 2.25 9.08 -2.68
N ARG A 80 1.38 9.38 -3.63
CA ARG A 80 1.31 10.72 -4.24
C ARG A 80 0.70 11.76 -3.31
N GLN A 81 -0.36 11.38 -2.58
CA GLN A 81 -1.15 12.35 -1.81
C GLN A 81 -0.66 12.52 -0.38
N VAL A 82 -0.17 11.46 0.24
CA VAL A 82 0.21 11.47 1.66
C VAL A 82 1.73 11.54 1.83
N ILE A 83 2.46 10.64 1.17
CA ILE A 83 3.92 10.56 1.33
C ILE A 83 4.62 11.66 0.54
N ASP A 84 4.21 11.88 -0.70
CA ASP A 84 4.67 12.94 -1.61
C ASP A 84 6.21 13.08 -1.67
N ARG A 85 6.90 11.96 -1.78
CA ARG A 85 8.35 11.91 -1.97
C ARG A 85 8.71 10.54 -2.56
N PRO A 86 9.94 10.36 -3.05
CA PRO A 86 10.37 9.02 -3.50
C PRO A 86 10.15 8.00 -2.39
N VAL A 87 9.62 6.84 -2.75
CA VAL A 87 9.19 5.84 -1.81
C VAL A 87 9.81 4.48 -2.14
N ARG A 88 10.17 3.74 -1.09
CA ARG A 88 10.58 2.34 -1.18
C ARG A 88 9.42 1.48 -0.70
N LEU A 89 8.90 0.64 -1.59
CA LEU A 89 7.77 -0.23 -1.28
C LEU A 89 8.29 -1.60 -0.84
N VAL A 90 7.79 -2.05 0.30
CA VAL A 90 8.11 -3.38 0.84
C VAL A 90 6.79 -4.13 1.01
N GLY A 91 6.65 -5.26 0.34
CA GLY A 91 5.42 -6.04 0.39
C GLY A 91 5.66 -7.47 0.81
N ASN A 92 4.72 -8.04 1.56
CA ASN A 92 4.73 -9.42 2.00
C ASN A 92 3.65 -10.21 1.24
N SER A 93 4.03 -11.32 0.62
CA SER A 93 3.10 -12.21 -0.11
C SER A 93 2.40 -11.43 -1.22
N ILE A 94 1.06 -11.37 -1.23
CA ILE A 94 0.33 -10.59 -2.24
C ILE A 94 0.67 -9.09 -2.15
N GLY A 95 1.09 -8.61 -0.98
CA GLY A 95 1.58 -7.24 -0.83
C GLY A 95 2.78 -6.96 -1.72
N GLY A 96 3.62 -7.96 -1.99
CA GLY A 96 4.72 -7.85 -2.94
C GLY A 96 4.23 -7.61 -4.37
N VAL A 97 3.18 -8.31 -4.79
CA VAL A 97 2.59 -8.11 -6.12
C VAL A 97 1.93 -6.73 -6.20
N VAL A 98 1.24 -6.32 -5.14
CA VAL A 98 0.65 -4.97 -5.05
C VAL A 98 1.74 -3.91 -5.15
N ALA A 99 2.88 -4.12 -4.47
CA ALA A 99 4.02 -3.21 -4.53
C ALA A 99 4.55 -3.06 -5.97
N LEU A 100 4.68 -4.17 -6.70
CA LEU A 100 5.14 -4.14 -8.09
C LEU A 100 4.15 -3.38 -8.98
N ARG A 101 2.86 -3.59 -8.79
CA ARG A 101 1.85 -2.88 -9.55
C ARG A 101 1.86 -1.38 -9.25
N ALA A 102 1.97 -1.02 -7.98
CA ALA A 102 2.09 0.38 -7.59
C ALA A 102 3.36 1.02 -8.17
N ALA A 103 4.47 0.29 -8.19
CA ALA A 103 5.72 0.76 -8.76
C ALA A 103 5.58 1.10 -10.26
N GLN A 104 4.82 0.30 -11.01
CA GLN A 104 4.55 0.60 -12.42
C GLN A 104 3.78 1.91 -12.57
N LEU A 105 2.84 2.18 -11.67
CA LEU A 105 2.04 3.40 -11.69
C LEU A 105 2.82 4.64 -11.24
N LEU A 106 3.76 4.46 -10.31
CA LEU A 106 4.57 5.54 -9.75
C LEU A 106 5.79 5.90 -10.61
N GLY A 107 6.29 4.94 -11.40
CA GLY A 107 7.46 5.14 -12.24
C GLY A 107 8.71 5.42 -11.41
N GLU A 108 9.48 6.46 -11.78
CA GLU A 108 10.78 6.76 -11.18
C GLU A 108 10.70 7.16 -9.70
N ARG A 109 9.52 7.49 -9.19
CA ARG A 109 9.34 7.85 -7.79
C ARG A 109 9.38 6.64 -6.86
N CYS A 110 9.53 5.44 -7.39
CA CYS A 110 9.35 4.23 -6.60
C CYS A 110 10.47 3.23 -6.82
N ARG A 111 10.84 2.57 -5.71
CA ARG A 111 11.65 1.36 -5.69
C ARG A 111 10.84 0.31 -4.93
N ALA A 112 10.73 -0.91 -5.48
CA ALA A 112 9.89 -1.95 -4.89
C ALA A 112 10.73 -3.15 -4.49
N TRP A 113 10.40 -3.71 -3.33
CA TRP A 113 10.95 -4.98 -2.84
C TRP A 113 9.82 -5.89 -2.38
N CYS A 114 9.99 -7.20 -2.62
CA CYS A 114 9.04 -8.23 -2.19
C CYS A 114 9.63 -9.07 -1.05
#